data_0647cb3bb70531ee7757a30056826058
#
_entry.id   0647cb3bb70531ee7757a30056826058
#
_cell.length_a   1.000
_cell.length_b   1.000
_cell.length_c   1.000
_cell.angle_alpha   90.00
_cell.angle_beta   90.00
_cell.angle_gamma   90.00
#
_symmetry.space_group_name_H-M   'P 1'
#
loop_
_entity.id
_entity.type
_entity.pdbx_description
1 polymer ?
#
loop_
_entity_poly.entity_id
_entity_poly.type
_entity_poly.pdbx_seq_one_letter_code
_entity_poly.pdbx_strand_id
1 'polypeptide(L)'
;QERPYLSLSVRLDPTLVGSVMVEAGHVSPRSHAAVRAINVSRLNASLLDAVVRLVRLLDTPAEAPFLLPLITREIVYRLLMGEQGDRLRHIALQGSHTHRIARAIERLRKEFDQPLRIDDIAQELGMSVSSFHHHFKAVTAMSPLQFQKQIRLQEARQLMLGEGLDAANAGYRVGYNDASHFNREYKRLFGLPPLRDVKRLREAAGESTGL
;
A
#
# COMPACT_ATOMS: atom_id res chain seq x y z
N GLN A 1 4.36 -29.75 -7.90
CA GLN A 1 3.79 -29.16 -6.67
C GLN A 1 3.85 -27.64 -6.84
N GLU A 2 2.73 -27.02 -7.10
CA GLU A 2 2.60 -25.56 -7.07
C GLU A 2 2.91 -25.09 -5.65
N ARG A 3 3.93 -24.26 -5.51
CA ARG A 3 4.23 -23.62 -4.22
C ARG A 3 3.26 -22.46 -4.04
N PRO A 4 2.41 -22.46 -3.00
CA PRO A 4 1.48 -21.36 -2.77
C PRO A 4 2.27 -20.05 -2.56
N TYR A 5 1.78 -18.96 -3.13
CA TYR A 5 2.31 -17.63 -2.86
C TYR A 5 1.81 -17.19 -1.48
N LEU A 6 2.74 -16.96 -0.57
CA LEU A 6 2.44 -16.42 0.76
C LEU A 6 2.92 -14.98 0.83
N SER A 7 2.07 -14.08 1.27
CA SER A 7 2.42 -12.69 1.53
C SER A 7 2.01 -12.28 2.94
N LEU A 8 2.88 -11.52 3.60
CA LEU A 8 2.61 -10.87 4.87
C LEU A 8 2.85 -9.38 4.72
N SER A 9 1.90 -8.56 5.15
CA SER A 9 2.05 -7.12 5.23
C SER A 9 2.05 -6.68 6.69
N VAL A 10 3.13 -6.05 7.14
CA VAL A 10 3.24 -5.48 8.49
C VAL A 10 3.21 -3.96 8.36
N ARG A 11 2.20 -3.33 8.98
CA ARG A 11 2.12 -1.85 9.06
C ARG A 11 2.93 -1.39 10.26
N LEU A 12 3.94 -0.55 10.01
CA LEU A 12 4.76 0.04 11.06
C LEU A 12 4.24 1.45 11.38
N ASP A 13 4.06 1.73 12.68
CA ASP A 13 3.74 3.07 13.16
C ASP A 13 5.00 3.97 13.07
N PRO A 14 4.94 5.12 12.36
CA PRO A 14 6.06 6.07 12.30
C PRO A 14 6.54 6.55 13.67
N THR A 15 5.65 6.67 14.65
CA THR A 15 6.00 7.05 16.03
C THR A 15 6.86 5.98 16.69
N LEU A 16 6.51 4.70 16.51
CA LEU A 16 7.31 3.58 16.99
C LEU A 16 8.68 3.56 16.31
N VAL A 17 8.73 3.78 14.99
CA VAL A 17 10.00 3.84 14.25
C VAL A 17 10.88 4.96 14.80
N GLY A 18 10.30 6.15 15.03
CA GLY A 18 11.01 7.30 15.63
C GLY A 18 11.55 7.00 17.03
N SER A 19 10.76 6.35 17.90
CA SER A 19 11.19 6.01 19.27
C SER A 19 12.36 5.02 19.27
N VAL A 20 12.27 3.96 18.46
CA VAL A 20 13.35 2.97 18.34
C VAL A 20 14.61 3.59 17.74
N MET A 21 14.47 4.52 16.79
CA MET A 21 15.60 5.24 16.18
C MET A 21 16.36 6.07 17.22
N VAL A 22 15.66 6.82 18.06
CA VAL A 22 16.26 7.63 19.14
C VAL A 22 16.98 6.73 20.14
N GLU A 23 16.36 5.66 20.60
CA GLU A 23 16.95 4.72 21.56
C GLU A 23 18.16 3.98 21.00
N ALA A 24 18.15 3.67 19.69
CA ALA A 24 19.29 3.07 19.00
C ALA A 24 20.43 4.06 18.70
N GLY A 25 20.30 5.34 19.11
CA GLY A 25 21.34 6.38 18.90
C GLY A 25 21.45 6.88 17.46
N HIS A 26 20.45 6.63 16.61
CA HIS A 26 20.43 7.02 15.20
C HIS A 26 19.57 8.26 14.97
N VAL A 27 20.11 9.43 15.28
CA VAL A 27 19.36 10.71 15.26
C VAL A 27 19.38 11.40 13.87
N SER A 28 20.22 10.98 12.93
CA SER A 28 20.34 11.64 11.62
C SER A 28 20.44 10.64 10.48
N PRO A 29 19.80 10.92 9.31
CA PRO A 29 20.01 10.12 8.11
C PRO A 29 21.45 10.29 7.64
N ARG A 30 22.10 9.19 7.31
CA ARG A 30 23.48 9.19 6.81
C ARG A 30 23.61 9.62 5.34
N SER A 31 22.51 9.77 4.63
CA SER A 31 22.51 10.08 3.19
C SER A 31 21.31 10.96 2.81
N HIS A 32 21.57 11.97 1.96
CA HIS A 32 20.55 12.75 1.26
C HIS A 32 20.17 12.15 -0.11
N ALA A 33 20.56 10.89 -0.38
CA ALA A 33 20.20 10.23 -1.63
C ALA A 33 18.67 10.05 -1.74
N ALA A 34 18.14 10.27 -2.94
CA ALA A 34 16.72 10.08 -3.23
C ALA A 34 16.31 8.62 -2.89
N VAL A 35 15.54 8.45 -1.83
CA VAL A 35 15.09 7.13 -1.36
C VAL A 35 13.94 6.68 -2.25
N ARG A 36 14.10 5.58 -2.98
CA ARG A 36 13.03 5.00 -3.80
C ARG A 36 11.85 4.58 -2.92
N ALA A 37 10.63 4.81 -3.39
CA ALA A 37 9.41 4.48 -2.66
C ALA A 37 9.23 2.98 -2.40
N ILE A 38 9.74 2.13 -3.29
CA ILE A 38 9.72 0.67 -3.18
C ILE A 38 11.15 0.16 -3.37
N ASN A 39 11.60 -0.69 -2.47
CA ASN A 39 12.85 -1.42 -2.58
C ASN A 39 12.63 -2.87 -2.13
N VAL A 40 13.35 -3.81 -2.74
CA VAL A 40 13.32 -5.22 -2.39
C VAL A 40 14.68 -5.59 -1.82
N SER A 41 14.68 -6.13 -0.62
CA SER A 41 15.87 -6.68 0.03
C SER A 41 15.61 -8.10 0.53
N ARG A 42 16.67 -8.88 0.68
CA ARG A 42 16.58 -10.22 1.26
C ARG A 42 16.34 -10.11 2.77
N LEU A 43 15.42 -10.94 3.27
CA LEU A 43 15.26 -11.11 4.70
C LEU A 43 16.47 -11.85 5.28
N ASN A 44 17.14 -11.24 6.26
CA ASN A 44 18.14 -11.96 7.03
C ASN A 44 17.47 -12.92 8.03
N ALA A 45 18.20 -13.91 8.52
CA ALA A 45 17.67 -14.96 9.39
C ALA A 45 17.01 -14.39 10.66
N SER A 46 17.59 -13.36 11.25
CA SER A 46 17.06 -12.74 12.48
C SER A 46 15.77 -11.97 12.27
N LEU A 47 15.64 -11.27 11.13
CA LEU A 47 14.39 -10.58 10.78
C LEU A 47 13.30 -11.59 10.44
N LEU A 48 13.65 -12.66 9.72
CA LEU A 48 12.72 -13.74 9.41
C LEU A 48 12.20 -14.41 10.70
N ASP A 49 13.08 -14.71 11.65
CA ASP A 49 12.69 -15.26 12.96
C ASP A 49 11.69 -14.36 13.69
N ALA A 50 11.96 -13.06 13.76
CA ALA A 50 11.03 -12.11 14.39
C ALA A 50 9.67 -12.08 13.67
N VAL A 51 9.65 -12.14 12.34
CA VAL A 51 8.41 -12.21 11.55
C VAL A 51 7.66 -13.53 11.78
N VAL A 52 8.36 -14.66 11.88
CA VAL A 52 7.74 -15.96 12.19
C VAL A 52 7.12 -15.93 13.59
N ARG A 53 7.80 -15.39 14.59
CA ARG A 53 7.26 -15.21 15.95
C ARG A 53 6.02 -14.32 15.96
N LEU A 54 6.01 -13.24 15.16
CA LEU A 54 4.83 -12.39 14.98
C LEU A 54 3.62 -13.18 14.46
N VAL A 55 3.83 -14.01 13.43
CA VAL A 55 2.75 -14.82 12.84
C VAL A 55 2.26 -15.89 13.83
N ARG A 56 3.17 -16.51 14.60
CA ARG A 56 2.81 -17.52 15.62
C ARG A 56 1.93 -16.97 16.75
N LEU A 57 1.87 -15.66 16.97
CA LEU A 57 0.91 -15.08 17.92
C LEU A 57 -0.55 -15.32 17.53
N LEU A 58 -0.82 -15.67 16.27
CA LEU A 58 -2.16 -16.10 15.85
C LEU A 58 -2.60 -17.40 16.53
N ASP A 59 -1.64 -18.25 16.88
CA ASP A 59 -1.89 -19.52 17.59
C ASP A 59 -2.11 -19.32 19.10
N THR A 60 -1.63 -18.19 19.65
CA THR A 60 -1.73 -17.82 21.08
C THR A 60 -2.29 -16.41 21.28
N PRO A 61 -3.57 -16.14 20.91
CA PRO A 61 -4.14 -14.79 20.93
C PRO A 61 -4.09 -14.10 22.31
N ALA A 62 -4.11 -14.87 23.39
CA ALA A 62 -4.03 -14.36 24.76
C ALA A 62 -2.68 -13.67 25.07
N GLU A 63 -1.61 -14.08 24.42
CA GLU A 63 -0.27 -13.51 24.59
C GLU A 63 -0.03 -12.28 23.69
N ALA A 64 -0.85 -12.14 22.63
CA ALA A 64 -0.66 -11.07 21.65
C ALA A 64 -0.62 -9.66 22.26
N PRO A 65 -1.47 -9.25 23.22
CA PRO A 65 -1.41 -7.92 23.82
C PRO A 65 -0.06 -7.59 24.45
N PHE A 66 0.66 -8.59 24.94
CA PHE A 66 1.96 -8.43 25.62
C PHE A 66 3.14 -8.58 24.63
N LEU A 67 3.12 -9.57 23.76
CA LEU A 67 4.23 -9.92 22.90
C LEU A 67 4.26 -9.13 21.58
N LEU A 68 3.09 -8.77 21.04
CA LEU A 68 3.02 -8.01 19.78
C LEU A 68 3.81 -6.72 19.80
N PRO A 69 3.73 -5.86 20.84
CA PRO A 69 4.52 -4.63 20.90
C PRO A 69 6.03 -4.90 20.92
N LEU A 70 6.47 -5.93 21.65
CA LEU A 70 7.89 -6.29 21.79
C LEU A 70 8.46 -6.82 20.47
N ILE A 71 7.75 -7.73 19.81
CA ILE A 71 8.16 -8.31 18.53
C ILE A 71 8.14 -7.25 17.43
N THR A 72 7.13 -6.39 17.40
CA THR A 72 7.06 -5.28 16.43
C THR A 72 8.23 -4.32 16.61
N ARG A 73 8.57 -4.01 17.86
CA ARG A 73 9.73 -3.17 18.20
C ARG A 73 11.04 -3.80 17.73
N GLU A 74 11.21 -5.11 17.93
CA GLU A 74 12.37 -5.86 17.43
C GLU A 74 12.45 -5.80 15.90
N ILE A 75 11.33 -6.03 15.20
CA ILE A 75 11.27 -5.92 13.74
C ILE A 75 11.71 -4.54 13.27
N VAL A 76 11.19 -3.47 13.88
CA VAL A 76 11.58 -2.09 13.57
C VAL A 76 13.09 -1.89 13.78
N TYR A 77 13.64 -2.34 14.91
CA TYR A 77 15.07 -2.24 15.20
C TYR A 77 15.91 -2.95 14.14
N ARG A 78 15.56 -4.20 13.77
CA ARG A 78 16.30 -4.97 12.77
C ARG A 78 16.23 -4.34 11.38
N LEU A 79 15.10 -3.77 11.02
CA LEU A 79 14.93 -3.03 9.76
C LEU A 79 15.76 -1.75 9.76
N LEU A 80 15.86 -1.03 10.90
CA LEU A 80 16.69 0.18 11.04
C LEU A 80 18.17 -0.13 10.92
N MET A 81 18.61 -1.31 11.38
CA MET A 81 20.01 -1.77 11.31
C MET A 81 20.35 -2.43 9.97
N GLY A 82 19.37 -2.81 9.17
CA GLY A 82 19.54 -3.47 7.87
C GLY A 82 19.61 -2.50 6.70
N GLU A 83 19.58 -3.06 5.49
CA GLU A 83 19.63 -2.32 4.22
C GLU A 83 18.48 -1.29 4.04
N GLN A 84 17.37 -1.47 4.75
CA GLN A 84 16.21 -0.57 4.73
C GLN A 84 16.31 0.55 5.78
N GLY A 85 17.38 0.59 6.56
CA GLY A 85 17.51 1.49 7.70
C GLY A 85 17.44 2.97 7.32
N ASP A 86 18.13 3.41 6.26
CA ASP A 86 18.10 4.81 5.81
C ASP A 86 16.72 5.24 5.38
N ARG A 87 15.98 4.33 4.76
CA ARG A 87 14.59 4.57 4.33
C ARG A 87 13.65 4.73 5.52
N LEU A 88 13.73 3.84 6.51
CA LEU A 88 12.93 3.94 7.72
C LEU A 88 13.24 5.20 8.51
N ARG A 89 14.53 5.58 8.62
CA ARG A 89 14.94 6.86 9.23
C ARG A 89 14.34 8.04 8.50
N HIS A 90 14.37 8.04 7.17
CA HIS A 90 13.78 9.10 6.37
C HIS A 90 12.26 9.21 6.58
N ILE A 91 11.55 8.08 6.61
CA ILE A 91 10.12 8.03 6.90
C ILE A 91 9.82 8.57 8.31
N ALA A 92 10.61 8.18 9.33
CA ALA A 92 10.41 8.63 10.69
C ALA A 92 10.67 10.13 10.88
N LEU A 93 11.69 10.67 10.22
CA LEU A 93 12.03 12.11 10.28
C LEU A 93 11.06 12.98 9.49
N GLN A 94 10.50 12.47 8.40
CA GLN A 94 9.41 13.11 7.65
C GLN A 94 8.04 12.83 8.26
N GLY A 95 7.97 12.18 9.41
CA GLY A 95 6.81 11.55 10.03
C GLY A 95 5.54 12.40 10.13
N SER A 96 5.65 13.75 10.20
CA SER A 96 4.47 14.60 10.16
C SER A 96 3.79 14.58 8.78
N HIS A 97 4.55 14.60 7.69
CA HIS A 97 4.00 14.59 6.33
C HIS A 97 3.60 13.20 5.86
N THR A 98 4.42 12.18 6.15
CA THR A 98 4.11 10.78 5.76
C THR A 98 2.84 10.27 6.45
N HIS A 99 2.64 10.57 7.73
CA HIS A 99 1.40 10.23 8.45
C HIS A 99 0.18 10.94 7.84
N ARG A 100 0.30 12.24 7.51
CA ARG A 100 -0.76 12.98 6.84
C ARG A 100 -1.09 12.36 5.48
N ILE A 101 -0.08 11.99 4.69
CA ILE A 101 -0.29 11.33 3.39
C ILE A 101 -0.91 9.94 3.56
N ALA A 102 -0.55 9.17 4.59
CA ALA A 102 -1.19 7.90 4.90
C ALA A 102 -2.70 8.07 5.16
N ARG A 103 -3.10 9.10 5.92
CA ARG A 103 -4.52 9.45 6.11
C ARG A 103 -5.21 9.80 4.79
N ALA A 104 -4.55 10.57 3.91
CA ALA A 104 -5.09 10.87 2.58
C ALA A 104 -5.30 9.59 1.75
N ILE A 105 -4.35 8.65 1.79
CA ILE A 105 -4.46 7.37 1.08
C ILE A 105 -5.64 6.55 1.62
N GLU A 106 -5.83 6.50 2.93
CA GLU A 106 -6.97 5.81 3.54
C GLU A 106 -8.31 6.44 3.13
N ARG A 107 -8.39 7.78 3.13
CA ARG A 107 -9.57 8.49 2.64
C ARG A 107 -9.84 8.21 1.16
N LEU A 108 -8.83 8.27 0.31
CA LEU A 108 -8.94 7.95 -1.12
C LEU A 108 -9.39 6.50 -1.37
N ARG A 109 -8.97 5.56 -0.52
CA ARG A 109 -9.42 4.16 -0.61
C ARG A 109 -10.87 3.97 -0.16
N LYS A 110 -11.32 4.77 0.80
CA LYS A 110 -12.69 4.69 1.31
C LYS A 110 -13.69 5.39 0.39
N GLU A 111 -13.27 6.51 -0.22
CA GLU A 111 -14.12 7.40 -1.02
C GLU A 111 -13.70 7.38 -2.51
N PHE A 112 -13.17 6.25 -3.00
CA PHE A 112 -12.58 6.18 -4.34
C PHE A 112 -13.57 6.46 -5.46
N ASP A 113 -14.85 6.12 -5.27
CA ASP A 113 -15.96 6.32 -6.21
C ASP A 113 -16.42 7.78 -6.29
N GLN A 114 -16.09 8.59 -5.27
CA GLN A 114 -16.48 10.00 -5.19
C GLN A 114 -15.55 10.93 -5.98
N PRO A 115 -16.02 12.12 -6.40
CA PRO A 115 -15.15 13.13 -7.01
C PRO A 115 -14.00 13.54 -6.07
N LEU A 116 -12.78 13.53 -6.61
CA LEU A 116 -11.60 13.92 -5.83
C LEU A 116 -11.55 15.43 -5.61
N ARG A 117 -11.61 15.83 -4.35
CA ARG A 117 -11.47 17.24 -3.93
C ARG A 117 -10.13 17.43 -3.23
N ILE A 118 -9.13 17.81 -4.02
CA ILE A 118 -7.74 17.96 -3.53
C ILE A 118 -7.65 19.05 -2.46
N ASP A 119 -8.34 20.17 -2.65
CA ASP A 119 -8.32 21.29 -1.72
C ASP A 119 -8.83 20.88 -0.33
N ASP A 120 -9.95 20.15 -0.28
CA ASP A 120 -10.54 19.68 0.97
C ASP A 120 -9.58 18.73 1.72
N ILE A 121 -8.93 17.80 0.98
CA ILE A 121 -7.96 16.86 1.56
C ILE A 121 -6.74 17.62 2.09
N ALA A 122 -6.19 18.55 1.32
CA ALA A 122 -5.02 19.32 1.72
C ALA A 122 -5.33 20.17 2.97
N GLN A 123 -6.50 20.82 3.01
CA GLN A 123 -6.96 21.61 4.15
C GLN A 123 -7.13 20.74 5.41
N GLU A 124 -7.79 19.58 5.31
CA GLU A 124 -7.96 18.65 6.44
C GLU A 124 -6.63 18.20 7.02
N LEU A 125 -5.62 18.03 6.16
CA LEU A 125 -4.29 17.61 6.58
C LEU A 125 -3.39 18.75 7.05
N GLY A 126 -3.89 20.00 7.02
CA GLY A 126 -3.11 21.20 7.36
C GLY A 126 -1.92 21.39 6.42
N MET A 127 -2.12 21.18 5.11
CA MET A 127 -1.11 21.30 4.06
C MET A 127 -1.60 22.24 2.97
N SER A 128 -0.66 22.94 2.29
CA SER A 128 -0.99 23.55 1.00
C SER A 128 -1.15 22.48 -0.07
N VAL A 129 -1.95 22.77 -1.11
CA VAL A 129 -2.17 21.86 -2.25
C VAL A 129 -0.85 21.42 -2.89
N SER A 130 0.08 22.36 -3.08
CA SER A 130 1.40 22.06 -3.65
C SER A 130 2.21 21.12 -2.75
N SER A 131 2.22 21.36 -1.43
CA SER A 131 2.88 20.50 -0.45
C SER A 131 2.26 19.10 -0.43
N PHE A 132 0.92 19.03 -0.47
CA PHE A 132 0.20 17.76 -0.56
C PHE A 132 0.60 16.96 -1.80
N HIS A 133 0.55 17.57 -3.00
CA HIS A 133 0.98 16.91 -4.24
C HIS A 133 2.42 16.41 -4.18
N HIS A 134 3.34 17.26 -3.68
CA HIS A 134 4.75 16.90 -3.55
C HIS A 134 4.95 15.68 -2.65
N HIS A 135 4.42 15.72 -1.44
CA HIS A 135 4.58 14.62 -0.47
C HIS A 135 3.79 13.37 -0.87
N PHE A 136 2.60 13.53 -1.45
CA PHE A 136 1.82 12.40 -1.96
C PHE A 136 2.59 11.63 -3.04
N LYS A 137 3.16 12.36 -4.01
CA LYS A 137 3.99 11.76 -5.07
C LYS A 137 5.26 11.13 -4.51
N ALA A 138 5.89 11.74 -3.52
CA ALA A 138 7.08 11.18 -2.86
C ALA A 138 6.79 9.83 -2.17
N VAL A 139 5.61 9.68 -1.56
CA VAL A 139 5.19 8.46 -0.85
C VAL A 139 4.67 7.38 -1.80
N THR A 140 3.86 7.76 -2.80
CA THR A 140 3.11 6.81 -3.66
C THR A 140 3.73 6.63 -5.05
N ALA A 141 4.68 7.47 -5.45
CA ALA A 141 5.21 7.63 -6.81
C ALA A 141 4.17 8.10 -7.84
N MET A 142 2.96 8.48 -7.40
CA MET A 142 1.83 8.86 -8.24
C MET A 142 1.24 10.19 -7.80
N SER A 143 0.54 10.90 -8.71
CA SER A 143 -0.35 11.99 -8.29
C SER A 143 -1.59 11.42 -7.59
N PRO A 144 -2.29 12.19 -6.73
CA PRO A 144 -3.51 11.75 -6.07
C PRO A 144 -4.59 11.27 -7.06
N LEU A 145 -4.75 11.96 -8.18
CA LEU A 145 -5.69 11.59 -9.23
C LEU A 145 -5.32 10.27 -9.92
N GLN A 146 -4.03 10.05 -10.21
CA GLN A 146 -3.56 8.78 -10.78
C GLN A 146 -3.78 7.63 -9.80
N PHE A 147 -3.55 7.86 -8.52
CA PHE A 147 -3.75 6.89 -7.47
C PHE A 147 -5.24 6.50 -7.32
N GLN A 148 -6.15 7.49 -7.30
CA GLN A 148 -7.60 7.23 -7.27
C GLN A 148 -8.06 6.44 -8.50
N LYS A 149 -7.62 6.83 -9.70
CA LYS A 149 -7.93 6.10 -10.93
C LYS A 149 -7.50 4.64 -10.88
N GLN A 150 -6.30 4.38 -10.34
CA GLN A 150 -5.81 3.01 -10.20
C GLN A 150 -6.68 2.18 -9.27
N ILE A 151 -7.09 2.74 -8.13
CA ILE A 151 -8.03 2.06 -7.21
C ILE A 151 -9.34 1.75 -7.94
N ARG A 152 -9.96 2.74 -8.58
CA ARG A 152 -11.21 2.56 -9.33
C ARG A 152 -11.13 1.42 -10.35
N LEU A 153 -10.05 1.37 -11.11
CA LEU A 153 -9.88 0.33 -12.13
C LEU A 153 -9.64 -1.06 -11.51
N GLN A 154 -8.92 -1.14 -10.39
CA GLN A 154 -8.74 -2.40 -9.67
C GLN A 154 -10.06 -2.90 -9.08
N GLU A 155 -10.84 -2.02 -8.44
CA GLU A 155 -12.16 -2.35 -7.90
C GLU A 155 -13.15 -2.76 -9.00
N ALA A 156 -13.17 -2.05 -10.13
CA ALA A 156 -13.99 -2.45 -11.26
C ALA A 156 -13.64 -3.86 -11.76
N ARG A 157 -12.34 -4.19 -11.80
CA ARG A 157 -11.87 -5.53 -12.17
C ARG A 157 -12.36 -6.59 -11.18
N GLN A 158 -12.32 -6.31 -9.89
CA GLN A 158 -12.83 -7.22 -8.85
C GLN A 158 -14.36 -7.40 -8.96
N LEU A 159 -15.11 -6.31 -9.19
CA LEU A 159 -16.55 -6.37 -9.40
C LEU A 159 -16.93 -7.22 -10.62
N MET A 160 -16.21 -7.06 -11.72
CA MET A 160 -16.44 -7.88 -12.94
C MET A 160 -16.08 -9.35 -12.73
N LEU A 161 -15.02 -9.66 -11.97
CA LEU A 161 -14.59 -11.03 -11.69
C LEU A 161 -15.49 -11.72 -10.67
N GLY A 162 -15.74 -11.08 -9.53
CA GLY A 162 -16.43 -11.65 -8.38
C GLY A 162 -17.95 -11.57 -8.45
N GLU A 163 -18.49 -10.39 -8.87
CA GLU A 163 -19.94 -10.16 -8.93
C GLU A 163 -20.52 -10.36 -10.34
N GLY A 164 -19.69 -10.61 -11.34
CA GLY A 164 -20.12 -10.81 -12.72
C GLY A 164 -20.69 -9.56 -13.41
N LEU A 165 -20.42 -8.37 -12.88
CA LEU A 165 -20.89 -7.13 -13.49
C LEU A 165 -20.31 -6.96 -14.90
N ASP A 166 -21.11 -6.38 -15.80
CA ASP A 166 -20.58 -5.93 -17.08
C ASP A 166 -19.67 -4.70 -16.93
N ALA A 167 -18.91 -4.41 -17.98
CA ALA A 167 -17.89 -3.35 -17.94
C ALA A 167 -18.49 -1.95 -17.72
N ALA A 168 -19.70 -1.67 -18.26
CA ALA A 168 -20.32 -0.36 -18.11
C ALA A 168 -20.81 -0.15 -16.66
N ASN A 169 -21.52 -1.14 -16.13
CA ASN A 169 -22.01 -1.10 -14.74
C ASN A 169 -20.85 -1.07 -13.74
N ALA A 170 -19.80 -1.88 -13.94
CA ALA A 170 -18.59 -1.82 -13.11
C ALA A 170 -17.94 -0.42 -13.15
N GLY A 171 -17.83 0.18 -14.35
CA GLY A 171 -17.32 1.53 -14.52
C GLY A 171 -18.14 2.58 -13.77
N TYR A 172 -19.46 2.56 -13.88
CA TYR A 172 -20.35 3.48 -13.15
C TYR A 172 -20.24 3.29 -11.64
N ARG A 173 -20.20 2.06 -11.16
CA ARG A 173 -20.13 1.75 -9.72
C ARG A 173 -18.84 2.25 -9.07
N VAL A 174 -17.74 2.37 -9.81
CA VAL A 174 -16.48 2.90 -9.32
C VAL A 174 -16.28 4.39 -9.63
N GLY A 175 -17.32 5.09 -10.05
CA GLY A 175 -17.35 6.55 -10.20
C GLY A 175 -16.88 7.08 -11.56
N TYR A 176 -16.95 6.27 -12.64
CA TYR A 176 -16.85 6.78 -14.01
C TYR A 176 -18.24 7.17 -14.52
N ASN A 177 -18.32 8.33 -15.17
CA ASN A 177 -19.58 8.82 -15.77
C ASN A 177 -19.72 8.45 -17.26
N ASP A 178 -18.67 7.91 -17.86
CA ASP A 178 -18.60 7.56 -19.28
C ASP A 178 -17.89 6.23 -19.47
N ALA A 179 -18.60 5.28 -20.11
CA ALA A 179 -18.09 3.93 -20.35
C ALA A 179 -16.92 3.90 -21.34
N SER A 180 -16.87 4.84 -22.31
CA SER A 180 -15.78 4.90 -23.28
C SER A 180 -14.49 5.41 -22.61
N HIS A 181 -14.64 6.37 -21.69
CA HIS A 181 -13.51 6.84 -20.86
C HIS A 181 -12.99 5.73 -19.96
N PHE A 182 -13.87 5.02 -19.26
CA PHE A 182 -13.53 3.85 -18.46
C PHE A 182 -12.77 2.80 -19.28
N ASN A 183 -13.27 2.40 -20.43
CA ASN A 183 -12.67 1.38 -21.28
C ASN A 183 -11.25 1.75 -21.73
N ARG A 184 -11.01 3.03 -22.09
CA ARG A 184 -9.68 3.53 -22.48
C ARG A 184 -8.70 3.50 -21.32
N GLU A 185 -9.11 3.98 -20.14
CA GLU A 185 -8.29 3.99 -18.93
C GLU A 185 -7.96 2.56 -18.47
N TYR A 186 -8.96 1.68 -18.51
CA TYR A 186 -8.80 0.25 -18.17
C TYR A 186 -7.77 -0.43 -19.08
N LYS A 187 -7.95 -0.29 -20.41
CA LYS A 187 -7.00 -0.85 -21.38
C LYS A 187 -5.58 -0.31 -21.19
N ARG A 188 -5.46 0.97 -20.85
CA ARG A 188 -4.16 1.60 -20.58
C ARG A 188 -3.46 0.99 -19.36
N LEU A 189 -4.21 0.66 -18.30
CA LEU A 189 -3.64 0.10 -17.08
C LEU A 189 -3.35 -1.40 -17.20
N PHE A 190 -4.28 -2.18 -17.76
CA PHE A 190 -4.21 -3.65 -17.78
C PHE A 190 -3.76 -4.25 -19.13
N GLY A 191 -3.58 -3.41 -20.14
CA GLY A 191 -3.14 -3.83 -21.47
C GLY A 191 -4.27 -4.39 -22.36
N LEU A 192 -5.38 -4.84 -21.78
CA LEU A 192 -6.53 -5.42 -22.48
C LEU A 192 -7.84 -4.66 -22.16
N PRO A 193 -8.82 -4.65 -23.08
CA PRO A 193 -10.16 -4.17 -22.76
C PRO A 193 -10.81 -5.00 -21.64
N PRO A 194 -11.73 -4.41 -20.82
CA PRO A 194 -12.29 -5.06 -19.64
C PRO A 194 -12.79 -6.48 -19.86
N LEU A 195 -13.66 -6.70 -20.84
CA LEU A 195 -14.24 -8.02 -21.11
C LEU A 195 -13.21 -9.08 -21.51
N ARG A 196 -12.20 -8.69 -22.30
CA ARG A 196 -11.13 -9.61 -22.70
C ARG A 196 -10.22 -9.96 -21.54
N ASP A 197 -9.93 -9.01 -20.68
CA ASP A 197 -9.08 -9.23 -19.50
C ASP A 197 -9.76 -10.14 -18.49
N VAL A 198 -11.05 -9.88 -18.19
CA VAL A 198 -11.85 -10.71 -17.28
C VAL A 198 -12.01 -12.14 -17.81
N LYS A 199 -12.28 -12.29 -19.12
CA LYS A 199 -12.37 -13.61 -19.76
C LYS A 199 -11.06 -14.39 -19.58
N ARG A 200 -9.93 -13.77 -19.93
CA ARG A 200 -8.60 -14.38 -19.77
C ARG A 200 -8.32 -14.81 -18.32
N LEU A 201 -8.67 -13.97 -17.36
CA LEU A 201 -8.43 -14.27 -15.93
C LEU A 201 -9.31 -15.41 -15.41
N ARG A 202 -10.56 -15.51 -15.89
CA ARG A 202 -11.46 -16.63 -15.56
C ARG A 202 -10.97 -17.95 -16.17
N GLU A 203 -10.50 -17.92 -17.40
CA GLU A 203 -9.92 -19.08 -18.07
C GLU A 203 -8.68 -19.57 -17.31
N ALA A 204 -7.76 -18.67 -16.96
CA ALA A 204 -6.57 -19.01 -16.17
C ALA A 204 -6.91 -19.55 -14.77
N ALA A 205 -7.96 -19.06 -14.12
CA ALA A 205 -8.42 -19.58 -12.83
C ALA A 205 -9.12 -20.94 -12.96
N GLY A 206 -9.85 -21.18 -14.05
CA GLY A 206 -10.54 -22.46 -14.33
C GLY A 206 -9.58 -23.60 -14.69
N GLU A 207 -8.48 -23.31 -15.39
CA GLU A 207 -7.43 -24.28 -15.70
C GLU A 207 -6.67 -24.75 -14.44
N SER A 208 -6.63 -23.91 -13.37
CA SER A 208 -5.99 -24.27 -12.09
C SER A 208 -6.84 -25.18 -11.19
N THR A 209 -8.13 -25.40 -11.52
CA THR A 209 -9.06 -26.21 -10.70
C THR A 209 -9.30 -27.61 -11.29
N GLY A 210 -8.68 -27.92 -12.42
CA GLY A 210 -8.90 -29.14 -13.22
C GLY A 210 -7.77 -30.19 -13.18
N LEU A 211 -6.95 -30.23 -12.09
CA LEU A 211 -5.92 -31.27 -11.89
C LEU A 211 -6.07 -31.94 -10.54
#